data_442357d8f2a5eae101218202b686a032
#
_entry.id   442357d8f2a5eae101218202b686a032
#
_cell.length_a   1.000
_cell.length_b   1.000
_cell.length_c   1.000
_cell.angle_alpha   90.00
_cell.angle_beta   90.00
_cell.angle_gamma   90.00
#
_symmetry.space_group_name_H-M   'P 1'
#
loop_
_entity.id
_entity.type
_entity.pdbx_description
1 polymer ?
#
loop_
_entity_poly.entity_id
_entity_poly.type
_entity_poly.pdbx_seq_one_letter_code
_entity_poly.pdbx_strand_id
1 'polypeptide(L)' 'MKAMQWLLIGGPCHGKKTWIHSGSAVICSQDRYEGENVHSGGRLYRIGRHSLADPTVDVHSLIRSTKLEPVA' A
#
# COMPACT_ATOMS: atom_id res chain seq x y z
N MET A 1 8.27 15.89 9.10
CA MET A 1 7.78 15.29 7.87
C MET A 1 6.41 14.66 8.07
N LYS A 2 5.57 14.75 7.07
CA LYS A 2 4.21 14.22 7.14
C LYS A 2 4.20 12.74 6.78
N ALA A 3 3.54 11.92 7.58
CA ALA A 3 3.40 10.50 7.27
C ALA A 3 2.46 10.29 6.08
N MET A 4 2.70 9.23 5.31
CA MET A 4 1.83 8.79 4.24
C MET A 4 1.18 7.48 4.63
N GLN A 5 -0.08 7.28 4.25
CA GLN A 5 -0.76 6.03 4.50
C GLN A 5 -0.47 5.06 3.35
N TRP A 6 -0.02 3.86 3.68
CA TRP A 6 0.22 2.79 2.71
C TRP A 6 -0.83 1.71 2.87
N LEU A 7 -1.24 1.13 1.75
CA LEU A 7 -2.08 -0.07 1.74
C LEU A 7 -1.20 -1.26 1.40
N LEU A 8 -1.21 -2.28 2.25
CA LEU A 8 -0.36 -3.46 2.05
C LEU A 8 -1.10 -4.51 1.23
N ILE A 9 -0.42 -5.03 0.21
CA ILE A 9 -0.99 -5.98 -0.75
C ILE A 9 -0.25 -7.31 -0.66
N GLY A 10 -0.99 -8.37 -0.42
CA GLY A 10 -0.45 -9.74 -0.34
C GLY A 10 0.14 -10.06 1.03
N GLY A 11 0.50 -11.32 1.21
CA GLY A 11 1.12 -11.78 2.45
C GLY A 11 0.23 -11.65 3.69
N PRO A 12 0.83 -11.75 4.89
CA PRO A 12 0.06 -11.77 6.13
C PRO A 12 -0.63 -10.45 6.46
N CYS A 13 -0.17 -9.33 5.88
CA CYS A 13 -0.75 -8.01 6.17
C CYS A 13 -1.62 -7.49 5.03
N HIS A 14 -2.07 -8.37 4.14
CA HIS A 14 -2.91 -7.97 3.01
C HIS A 14 -4.14 -7.18 3.46
N GLY A 15 -4.36 -6.02 2.83
CA GLY A 15 -5.49 -5.16 3.14
C GLY A 15 -5.30 -4.23 4.33
N LYS A 16 -4.16 -4.32 5.01
CA LYS A 16 -3.87 -3.46 6.15
C LYS A 16 -3.37 -2.09 5.68
N LYS A 17 -3.84 -1.03 6.35
CA LYS A 17 -3.34 0.33 6.13
C LYS A 17 -2.39 0.69 7.26
N THR A 18 -1.27 1.33 6.93
CA THR A 18 -0.30 1.75 7.93
C THR A 18 0.30 3.10 7.55
N TRP A 19 0.69 3.89 8.55
CA TRP A 19 1.28 5.20 8.35
C TRP A 19 2.80 5.09 8.37
N ILE A 20 3.44 5.57 7.30
CA ILE A 20 4.89 5.51 7.11
C ILE A 20 5.44 6.92 6.92
N HIS A 21 6.44 7.29 7.71
CA HIS A 21 7.06 8.61 7.61
C HIS A 21 8.02 8.72 6.43
N SER A 22 8.78 7.67 6.16
CA SER A 22 9.74 7.66 5.07
C SER A 22 10.15 6.23 4.76
N GLY A 23 10.77 6.05 3.59
CA GLY A 23 11.29 4.75 3.19
C GLY A 23 10.68 4.23 1.91
N SER A 24 11.38 3.27 1.30
CA SER A 24 10.94 2.61 0.07
C SER A 24 10.31 1.25 0.32
N ALA A 25 10.31 0.78 1.57
CA ALA A 25 9.73 -0.49 1.96
C ALA A 25 9.34 -0.45 3.43
N VAL A 26 8.49 -1.40 3.83
CA VAL A 26 8.06 -1.53 5.21
C VAL A 26 8.03 -3.01 5.59
N ILE A 27 8.30 -3.29 6.86
CA ILE A 27 8.22 -4.64 7.41
C ILE A 27 6.92 -4.75 8.20
N CYS A 28 6.12 -5.77 7.89
CA CYS A 28 4.89 -6.07 8.62
C CYS A 28 4.80 -7.57 8.83
N SER A 29 4.62 -8.01 10.07
CA SER A 29 4.61 -9.43 10.45
C SER A 29 5.84 -10.16 9.91
N GLN A 30 7.03 -9.52 10.05
CA GLN A 30 8.33 -10.05 9.62
C GLN A 30 8.50 -10.19 8.10
N ASP A 31 7.51 -9.74 7.31
CA ASP A 31 7.58 -9.77 5.86
C ASP A 31 7.82 -8.37 5.30
N ARG A 32 8.57 -8.32 4.22
CA ARG A 32 8.91 -7.05 3.55
C ARG A 32 7.87 -6.71 2.49
N TYR A 33 7.43 -5.45 2.51
CA TYR A 33 6.51 -4.89 1.53
C TYR A 33 7.20 -3.74 0.80
N GLU A 34 7.36 -3.88 -0.52
CA GLU A 34 8.02 -2.86 -1.33
C GLU A 34 7.06 -1.72 -1.66
N GLY A 35 7.52 -0.48 -1.48
CA GLY A 35 6.72 0.69 -1.77
C GLY A 35 6.53 0.91 -3.26
N GLU A 36 5.30 1.28 -3.65
CA GLU A 36 4.94 1.50 -5.04
C GLU A 36 3.90 2.61 -5.11
N ASN A 37 4.04 3.50 -6.11
CA ASN A 37 3.06 4.55 -6.35
C ASN A 37 2.00 4.07 -7.31
N VAL A 38 0.74 4.38 -7.01
CA VAL A 38 -0.39 3.99 -7.86
C VAL A 38 -1.27 5.21 -8.10
N HIS A 39 -1.57 5.48 -9.38
CA HIS A 39 -2.54 6.52 -9.74
C HIS A 39 -3.93 5.89 -9.85
N SER A 40 -4.90 6.47 -9.17
CA SER A 40 -6.28 6.00 -9.19
C SER A 40 -7.23 7.16 -9.00
N GLY A 41 -8.21 7.32 -9.90
CA GLY A 41 -9.20 8.37 -9.80
C GLY A 41 -8.62 9.77 -9.78
N GLY A 42 -7.51 10.01 -10.49
CA GLY A 42 -6.86 11.31 -10.54
C GLY A 42 -6.04 11.65 -9.30
N ARG A 43 -5.82 10.69 -8.41
CA ARG A 43 -5.04 10.89 -7.19
C ARG A 43 -3.90 9.89 -7.13
N LEU A 44 -2.86 10.25 -6.38
CA LEU A 44 -1.69 9.40 -6.18
C LEU A 44 -1.81 8.71 -4.81
N TYR A 45 -1.60 7.39 -4.83
CA TYR A 45 -1.63 6.56 -3.62
C TYR A 45 -0.33 5.80 -3.46
N ARG A 46 -0.04 5.40 -2.23
CA ARG A 46 1.13 4.60 -1.92
C ARG A 46 0.69 3.22 -1.44
N ILE A 47 1.24 2.18 -2.04
CA ILE A 47 0.98 0.81 -1.59
C ILE A 47 2.29 0.12 -1.25
N GLY A 48 2.21 -0.93 -0.43
CA GLY A 48 3.32 -1.82 -0.16
C GLY A 48 2.98 -3.19 -0.75
N ARG A 49 3.80 -3.67 -1.68
CA ARG A 49 3.54 -4.94 -2.37
C ARG A 49 4.44 -6.04 -1.83
N HIS A 50 3.84 -7.12 -1.36
CA HIS A 50 4.55 -8.31 -0.94
C HIS A 50 5.03 -9.09 -2.17
N SER A 51 6.19 -9.74 -2.07
CA SER A 51 6.77 -10.49 -3.20
C SER A 51 5.87 -11.63 -3.68
N LEU A 52 5.02 -12.15 -2.80
CA LEU A 52 4.08 -13.22 -3.13
C LEU A 52 2.66 -12.71 -3.40
N ALA A 53 2.50 -11.40 -3.58
CA ALA A 53 1.20 -10.84 -3.88
C ALA A 53 0.67 -11.37 -5.22
N ASP A 54 -0.62 -11.71 -5.25
CA ASP A 54 -1.28 -12.17 -6.46
C ASP A 54 -1.32 -11.02 -7.47
N PRO A 55 -0.74 -11.19 -8.67
CA PRO A 55 -0.75 -10.12 -9.67
C PRO A 55 -2.14 -9.77 -10.20
N THR A 56 -3.14 -10.59 -9.93
CA THR A 56 -4.51 -10.33 -10.37
C THR A 56 -5.32 -9.52 -9.38
N VAL A 57 -4.75 -9.16 -8.22
CA VAL A 57 -5.43 -8.34 -7.22
C VAL A 57 -5.80 -6.99 -7.83
N ASP A 58 -7.06 -6.60 -7.68
CA ASP A 58 -7.53 -5.29 -8.14
C ASP A 58 -7.19 -4.22 -7.09
N VAL A 59 -6.02 -3.61 -7.27
CA VAL A 59 -5.51 -2.60 -6.35
C VAL A 59 -6.45 -1.39 -6.29
N HIS A 60 -7.03 -0.99 -7.42
CA HIS A 60 -7.93 0.17 -7.46
C HIS A 60 -9.18 -0.06 -6.62
N SER A 61 -9.75 -1.26 -6.67
CA SER A 61 -10.88 -1.63 -5.82
C SER A 61 -10.52 -1.61 -4.35
N LEU A 62 -9.33 -2.12 -4.01
CA LEU A 62 -8.85 -2.12 -2.63
C LEU A 62 -8.64 -0.70 -2.10
N ILE A 63 -8.09 0.19 -2.93
CA ILE A 63 -7.91 1.59 -2.55
C ILE A 63 -9.26 2.21 -2.19
N ARG A 64 -10.29 1.98 -3.01
CA ARG A 64 -11.62 2.51 -2.75
C ARG A 64 -12.26 1.89 -1.51
N SER A 65 -12.22 0.57 -1.39
CA SER A 65 -12.91 -0.14 -0.30
C SER A 65 -12.27 0.11 1.05
N THR A 66 -10.95 0.33 1.11
CA THR A 66 -10.25 0.60 2.35
C THR A 66 -10.21 2.08 2.71
N LYS A 67 -10.67 2.96 1.81
CA LYS A 67 -10.64 4.41 2.01
C LYS A 67 -9.23 4.92 2.26
N LEU A 68 -8.28 4.41 1.48
CA LEU A 68 -6.88 4.80 1.60
C LEU A 68 -6.73 6.31 1.36
N GLU A 69 -5.91 6.96 2.18
CA GLU A 69 -5.63 8.38 2.03
C GLU A 69 -4.64 8.60 0.88
N PRO A 70 -4.94 9.51 -0.07
CA PRO A 70 -3.99 9.82 -1.13
C PRO A 70 -2.77 10.56 -0.58
N VAL A 71 -1.64 10.43 -1.28
CA VAL A 71 -0.41 11.15 -0.91
C VAL A 71 -0.28 12.46 -1.68
N ALA A 72 -1.07 12.61 -2.73
CA ALA A 72 -1.09 13.86 -3.52
C ALA A 72 -2.39 13.97 -4.28
#